data_f41bbef697c29f62b22fa2297d984aca
#
_entry.id   f41bbef697c29f62b22fa2297d984aca
#
_cell.length_a   1.000
_cell.length_b   1.000
_cell.length_c   1.000
_cell.angle_alpha   90.00
_cell.angle_beta   90.00
_cell.angle_gamma   90.00
#
_symmetry.space_group_name_H-M   'P 1'
#
loop_
_entity.id
_entity.type
_entity.pdbx_description
1 polymer ?
#
loop_
_entity_poly.entity_id
_entity_poly.type
_entity_poly.pdbx_seq_one_letter_code
_entity_poly.pdbx_strand_id
1 'polypeptide(L)'
;MTNAASEIGTTTSTVSRQIARLRETLGIYPFVKADGDWHLNPALRDLVTAFEQADGMLESELSRLQSYQPTAKRDVKIGAPPTVLSHMLSQGIREFVKNSPGIRPVLESRILESGLGTTDISVVFHPPESGRVRVKRCGVLDFALFAPKGWRNGDGWVSLGERVAGPYNQARRHFFNSDPTVLVDSFPQAIRVMRDIGVAGALPVIVAAQEPDLELIGPAGLDVTRDLYVIHHETRSTDPDIRATVNWVSTQLTDAKRKTRELREMQNRLCDSPA
;
A
#
# COMPACT_ATOMS: atom_id res chain seq x y z
N MET A 1 13.14 16.95 -4.21
CA MET A 1 13.66 17.02 -5.60
C MET A 1 14.23 15.68 -6.05
N THR A 2 15.00 14.96 -5.26
CA THR A 2 15.60 13.66 -5.65
C THR A 2 14.53 12.63 -6.03
N ASN A 3 13.47 12.50 -5.24
CA ASN A 3 12.37 11.59 -5.52
C ASN A 3 11.63 11.96 -6.82
N ALA A 4 11.32 13.25 -7.01
CA ALA A 4 10.67 13.73 -8.25
C ALA A 4 11.53 13.48 -9.49
N ALA A 5 12.85 13.67 -9.39
CA ALA A 5 13.78 13.39 -10.49
C ALA A 5 13.79 11.90 -10.86
N SER A 6 13.76 11.02 -9.87
CA SER A 6 13.69 9.57 -10.06
C SER A 6 12.35 9.15 -10.71
N GLU A 7 11.23 9.72 -10.24
CA GLU A 7 9.89 9.39 -10.77
C GLU A 7 9.73 9.77 -12.25
N ILE A 8 10.26 10.93 -12.66
CA ILE A 8 10.17 11.40 -14.06
C ILE A 8 11.36 11.00 -14.93
N GLY A 9 12.26 10.14 -14.43
CA GLY A 9 13.40 9.62 -15.19
C GLY A 9 14.43 10.67 -15.59
N THR A 10 14.67 11.69 -14.76
CA THR A 10 15.59 12.79 -15.05
C THR A 10 16.54 13.08 -13.88
N THR A 11 17.35 14.14 -14.00
CA THR A 11 18.28 14.55 -12.94
C THR A 11 17.71 15.64 -12.04
N THR A 12 18.17 15.72 -10.80
CA THR A 12 17.78 16.78 -9.85
C THR A 12 18.07 18.19 -10.38
N SER A 13 19.16 18.35 -11.14
CA SER A 13 19.50 19.61 -11.81
C SER A 13 18.50 20.01 -12.88
N THR A 14 17.97 19.04 -13.63
CA THR A 14 16.92 19.26 -14.64
C THR A 14 15.63 19.69 -13.96
N VAL A 15 15.19 19.00 -12.89
CA VAL A 15 14.00 19.37 -12.10
C VAL A 15 14.14 20.79 -11.56
N SER A 16 15.28 21.12 -10.95
CA SER A 16 15.55 22.46 -10.42
C SER A 16 15.44 23.54 -11.49
N ARG A 17 16.00 23.28 -12.69
CA ARG A 17 15.93 24.20 -13.83
C ARG A 17 14.51 24.38 -14.36
N GLN A 18 13.71 23.31 -14.41
CA GLN A 18 12.32 23.38 -14.80
C GLN A 18 11.48 24.19 -13.80
N ILE A 19 11.71 24.00 -12.50
CA ILE A 19 11.06 24.80 -11.45
C ILE A 19 11.44 26.28 -11.55
N ALA A 20 12.71 26.60 -11.83
CA ALA A 20 13.15 27.98 -12.04
C ALA A 20 12.47 28.62 -13.27
N ARG A 21 12.40 27.91 -14.40
CA ARG A 21 11.67 28.38 -15.58
C ARG A 21 10.18 28.59 -15.31
N LEU A 22 9.55 27.66 -14.58
CA LEU A 22 8.14 27.79 -14.20
C LEU A 22 7.91 29.04 -13.35
N ARG A 23 8.79 29.31 -12.39
CA ARG A 23 8.79 30.54 -11.59
C ARG A 23 8.89 31.79 -12.47
N GLU A 24 9.80 31.80 -13.43
CA GLU A 24 9.97 32.94 -14.35
C GLU A 24 8.71 33.17 -15.21
N THR A 25 8.11 32.08 -15.69
CA THR A 25 6.88 32.14 -16.52
C THR A 25 5.67 32.60 -15.74
N LEU A 26 5.50 32.09 -14.50
CA LEU A 26 4.32 32.38 -13.69
C LEU A 26 4.46 33.66 -12.82
N GLY A 27 5.67 34.16 -12.65
CA GLY A 27 5.96 35.32 -11.79
C GLY A 27 5.81 35.05 -10.29
N ILE A 28 5.58 33.79 -9.89
CA ILE A 28 5.43 33.37 -8.48
C ILE A 28 6.26 32.13 -8.18
N TYR A 29 6.58 31.94 -6.90
CA TYR A 29 7.28 30.73 -6.46
C TYR A 29 6.33 29.54 -6.48
N PRO A 30 6.65 28.44 -7.23
CA PRO A 30 5.78 27.27 -7.29
C PRO A 30 5.62 26.55 -5.97
N PHE A 31 6.67 26.59 -5.13
CA PHE A 31 6.68 25.96 -3.81
C PHE A 31 7.02 26.98 -2.73
N VAL A 32 6.37 26.85 -1.57
CA VAL A 32 6.59 27.64 -0.37
C VAL A 32 7.00 26.73 0.78
N LYS A 33 7.84 27.24 1.68
CA LYS A 33 8.26 26.48 2.86
C LYS A 33 7.31 26.84 4.01
N ALA A 34 6.64 25.84 4.58
CA ALA A 34 5.79 25.96 5.77
C ALA A 34 6.07 24.76 6.69
N ASP A 35 6.13 25.00 8.00
CA ASP A 35 6.37 23.99 9.04
C ASP A 35 7.63 23.08 8.82
N GLY A 36 8.64 23.66 8.15
CA GLY A 36 9.87 22.94 7.81
C GLY A 36 9.86 22.22 6.47
N ASP A 37 8.70 22.00 5.86
CA ASP A 37 8.51 21.27 4.62
C ASP A 37 8.16 22.17 3.43
N TRP A 38 8.36 21.63 2.21
CA TRP A 38 8.01 22.30 0.96
C TRP A 38 6.61 21.89 0.53
N HIS A 39 5.73 22.90 0.37
CA HIS A 39 4.36 22.74 -0.07
C HIS A 39 4.13 23.48 -1.40
N LEU A 40 3.17 22.98 -2.19
CA LEU A 40 2.72 23.69 -3.38
C LEU A 40 2.17 25.07 -2.97
N ASN A 41 2.56 26.11 -3.71
CA ASN A 41 1.97 27.44 -3.49
C ASN A 41 0.45 27.40 -3.68
N PRO A 42 -0.35 27.80 -2.69
CA PRO A 42 -1.81 27.76 -2.78
C PRO A 42 -2.38 28.47 -4.02
N ALA A 43 -1.73 29.52 -4.51
CA ALA A 43 -2.13 30.23 -5.72
C ALA A 43 -2.04 29.40 -7.01
N LEU A 44 -1.30 28.27 -6.99
CA LEU A 44 -1.18 27.36 -8.14
C LEU A 44 -2.10 26.15 -8.06
N ARG A 45 -2.89 26.01 -7.01
CA ARG A 45 -3.74 24.84 -6.80
C ARG A 45 -4.70 24.59 -7.97
N ASP A 46 -5.37 25.64 -8.44
CA ASP A 46 -6.33 25.55 -9.54
C ASP A 46 -5.62 25.21 -10.86
N LEU A 47 -4.42 25.76 -11.08
CA LEU A 47 -3.62 25.46 -12.27
C LEU A 47 -3.16 24.00 -12.28
N VAL A 48 -2.65 23.49 -11.16
CA VAL A 48 -2.28 22.07 -11.02
C VAL A 48 -3.49 21.18 -11.25
N THR A 49 -4.63 21.52 -10.65
CA THR A 49 -5.89 20.80 -10.85
C THR A 49 -6.30 20.77 -12.33
N ALA A 50 -6.16 21.87 -13.05
CA ALA A 50 -6.47 21.94 -14.48
C ALA A 50 -5.53 21.05 -15.32
N PHE A 51 -4.24 21.00 -14.99
CA PHE A 51 -3.30 20.11 -15.66
C PHE A 51 -3.59 18.63 -15.38
N GLU A 52 -3.90 18.27 -14.13
CA GLU A 52 -4.30 16.90 -13.78
C GLU A 52 -5.57 16.46 -14.53
N GLN A 53 -6.51 17.39 -14.74
CA GLN A 53 -7.72 17.12 -15.56
C GLN A 53 -7.37 16.86 -17.02
N ALA A 54 -6.54 17.74 -17.60
CA ALA A 54 -6.14 17.62 -18.99
C ALA A 54 -5.36 16.33 -19.26
N ASP A 55 -4.47 15.97 -18.34
CA ASP A 55 -3.69 14.73 -18.40
C ASP A 55 -4.60 13.50 -18.32
N GLY A 56 -5.52 13.47 -17.37
CA GLY A 56 -6.51 12.39 -17.25
C GLY A 56 -7.45 12.27 -18.45
N MET A 57 -7.85 13.38 -19.08
CA MET A 57 -8.63 13.37 -20.32
C MET A 57 -7.81 12.81 -21.48
N LEU A 58 -6.55 13.25 -21.62
CA LEU A 58 -5.64 12.79 -22.66
C LEU A 58 -5.39 11.28 -22.54
N GLU A 59 -5.09 10.80 -21.35
CA GLU A 59 -4.91 9.37 -21.07
C GLU A 59 -6.18 8.56 -21.38
N SER A 60 -7.36 9.07 -21.04
CA SER A 60 -8.63 8.43 -21.36
C SER A 60 -8.84 8.29 -22.87
N GLU A 61 -8.53 9.35 -23.66
CA GLU A 61 -8.66 9.32 -25.12
C GLU A 61 -7.60 8.42 -25.76
N LEU A 62 -6.36 8.46 -25.31
CA LEU A 62 -5.31 7.54 -25.77
C LEU A 62 -5.70 6.09 -25.51
N SER A 63 -6.27 5.80 -24.33
CA SER A 63 -6.79 4.48 -23.97
C SER A 63 -7.93 4.05 -24.89
N ARG A 64 -8.83 4.97 -25.23
CA ARG A 64 -9.92 4.70 -26.19
C ARG A 64 -9.38 4.38 -27.59
N LEU A 65 -8.37 5.11 -28.03
CA LEU A 65 -7.72 4.84 -29.33
C LEU A 65 -7.00 3.49 -29.34
N GLN A 66 -6.34 3.11 -28.26
CA GLN A 66 -5.69 1.80 -28.12
C GLN A 66 -6.70 0.64 -28.12
N SER A 67 -7.90 0.84 -27.60
CA SER A 67 -8.97 -0.16 -27.65
C SER A 67 -9.51 -0.45 -29.05
N TYR A 68 -9.22 0.41 -30.03
CA TYR A 68 -9.50 0.14 -31.46
C TYR A 68 -8.50 -0.83 -32.12
N GLN A 69 -7.41 -1.21 -31.42
CA GLN A 69 -6.51 -2.27 -31.91
C GLN A 69 -6.96 -3.62 -31.32
N PRO A 70 -7.55 -4.54 -32.13
CA PRO A 70 -8.21 -5.74 -31.60
C PRO A 70 -7.30 -6.75 -30.87
N THR A 71 -6.00 -6.51 -30.82
CA THR A 71 -5.00 -7.44 -30.27
C THR A 71 -4.16 -6.87 -29.11
N ALA A 72 -4.20 -5.58 -28.82
CA ALA A 72 -3.39 -4.97 -27.78
C ALA A 72 -4.13 -4.96 -26.44
N LYS A 73 -3.59 -5.67 -25.44
CA LYS A 73 -4.07 -5.55 -24.07
C LYS A 73 -3.67 -4.18 -23.50
N ARG A 74 -4.60 -3.56 -22.80
CA ARG A 74 -4.35 -2.30 -22.10
C ARG A 74 -3.73 -2.55 -20.75
N ASP A 75 -2.65 -1.86 -20.44
CA ASP A 75 -2.04 -1.86 -19.12
C ASP A 75 -2.89 -1.03 -18.14
N VAL A 76 -3.23 -1.63 -17.01
CA VAL A 76 -3.80 -0.94 -15.86
C VAL A 76 -2.87 -1.15 -14.68
N LYS A 77 -2.23 -0.06 -14.24
CA LYS A 77 -1.23 -0.07 -13.16
C LYS A 77 -1.92 0.01 -11.80
N ILE A 78 -1.62 -0.95 -10.95
CA ILE A 78 -2.19 -1.07 -9.60
C ILE A 78 -1.05 -1.00 -8.59
N GLY A 79 -0.99 0.09 -7.85
CA GLY A 79 -0.04 0.26 -6.74
C GLY A 79 -0.63 -0.24 -5.43
N ALA A 80 0.11 -1.05 -4.68
CA ALA A 80 -0.34 -1.48 -3.36
C ALA A 80 0.83 -1.96 -2.48
N PRO A 81 0.66 -2.03 -1.15
CA PRO A 81 1.64 -2.68 -0.28
C PRO A 81 1.92 -4.12 -0.74
N PRO A 82 3.18 -4.59 -0.67
CA PRO A 82 3.57 -5.93 -1.13
C PRO A 82 2.70 -7.05 -0.59
N THR A 83 2.32 -6.99 0.69
CA THR A 83 1.43 -7.96 1.34
C THR A 83 0.04 -7.98 0.70
N VAL A 84 -0.50 -6.81 0.35
CA VAL A 84 -1.81 -6.71 -0.34
C VAL A 84 -1.74 -7.35 -1.71
N LEU A 85 -0.68 -7.06 -2.48
CA LEU A 85 -0.47 -7.66 -3.79
C LEU A 85 -0.37 -9.18 -3.70
N SER A 86 0.49 -9.69 -2.79
CA SER A 86 0.82 -11.12 -2.73
C SER A 86 -0.28 -11.97 -2.09
N HIS A 87 -0.96 -11.48 -1.04
CA HIS A 87 -1.84 -12.30 -0.21
C HIS A 87 -3.33 -11.99 -0.37
N MET A 88 -3.67 -10.82 -0.96
CA MET A 88 -5.05 -10.43 -1.18
C MET A 88 -5.41 -10.44 -2.68
N LEU A 89 -4.66 -9.71 -3.52
CA LEU A 89 -5.01 -9.58 -4.94
C LEU A 89 -4.63 -10.81 -5.77
N SER A 90 -3.49 -11.44 -5.49
CA SER A 90 -3.01 -12.60 -6.26
C SER A 90 -3.98 -13.78 -6.26
N GLN A 91 -4.81 -13.92 -5.22
CA GLN A 91 -5.76 -15.03 -5.12
C GLN A 91 -6.86 -14.98 -6.21
N GLY A 92 -7.30 -13.79 -6.61
CA GLY A 92 -8.34 -13.60 -7.63
C GLY A 92 -7.82 -13.27 -9.03
N ILE A 93 -6.50 -13.18 -9.23
CA ILE A 93 -5.90 -12.69 -10.48
C ILE A 93 -6.26 -13.56 -11.69
N ARG A 94 -6.30 -14.88 -11.51
CA ARG A 94 -6.65 -15.84 -12.58
C ARG A 94 -8.03 -15.55 -13.15
N GLU A 95 -9.01 -15.35 -12.27
CA GLU A 95 -10.39 -15.11 -12.67
C GLU A 95 -10.54 -13.73 -13.32
N PHE A 96 -9.88 -12.72 -12.76
CA PHE A 96 -9.86 -11.37 -13.33
C PHE A 96 -9.31 -11.36 -14.77
N VAL A 97 -8.15 -11.97 -15.00
CA VAL A 97 -7.52 -12.03 -16.34
C VAL A 97 -8.40 -12.81 -17.34
N LYS A 98 -9.09 -13.86 -16.89
CA LYS A 98 -10.02 -14.62 -17.73
C LYS A 98 -11.24 -13.80 -18.11
N ASN A 99 -11.79 -13.03 -17.16
CA ASN A 99 -13.03 -12.26 -17.35
C ASN A 99 -12.79 -10.88 -17.98
N SER A 100 -11.54 -10.43 -18.01
CA SER A 100 -11.13 -9.13 -18.58
C SER A 100 -9.95 -9.30 -19.54
N PRO A 101 -10.13 -10.01 -20.67
CA PRO A 101 -9.03 -10.39 -21.56
C PRO A 101 -8.34 -9.20 -22.23
N GLY A 102 -9.01 -8.04 -22.33
CA GLY A 102 -8.46 -6.79 -22.84
C GLY A 102 -7.57 -6.04 -21.85
N ILE A 103 -7.58 -6.43 -20.57
CA ILE A 103 -6.79 -5.76 -19.53
C ILE A 103 -5.54 -6.59 -19.21
N ARG A 104 -4.39 -5.91 -19.11
CA ARG A 104 -3.18 -6.44 -18.51
C ARG A 104 -2.93 -5.73 -17.17
N PRO A 105 -3.23 -6.35 -16.01
CA PRO A 105 -2.93 -5.73 -14.73
C PRO A 105 -1.41 -5.67 -14.52
N VAL A 106 -0.90 -4.49 -14.17
CA VAL A 106 0.50 -4.25 -13.80
C VAL A 106 0.53 -3.97 -12.30
N LEU A 107 1.13 -4.88 -11.52
CA LEU A 107 1.16 -4.81 -10.07
C LEU A 107 2.46 -4.17 -9.61
N GLU A 108 2.39 -3.03 -8.92
CA GLU A 108 3.53 -2.25 -8.46
C GLU A 108 3.55 -2.16 -6.93
N SER A 109 4.68 -2.49 -6.31
CA SER A 109 4.83 -2.42 -4.85
C SER A 109 5.01 -0.98 -4.37
N ARG A 110 4.11 -0.53 -3.48
CA ARG A 110 4.12 0.81 -2.88
C ARG A 110 3.81 0.70 -1.38
N ILE A 111 4.71 1.14 -0.49
CA ILE A 111 4.58 0.85 0.96
C ILE A 111 3.96 2.00 1.74
N LEU A 112 4.44 3.22 1.57
CA LEU A 112 4.07 4.39 2.41
C LEU A 112 3.50 5.56 1.60
N GLU A 113 3.15 5.33 0.37
CA GLU A 113 2.64 6.37 -0.50
C GLU A 113 1.13 6.54 -0.30
N SER A 114 0.67 7.79 -0.22
CA SER A 114 -0.72 8.15 0.01
C SER A 114 -1.48 8.55 -1.26
N GLY A 115 -0.78 8.80 -2.36
CA GLY A 115 -1.35 9.25 -3.64
C GLY A 115 -1.30 8.18 -4.73
N LEU A 116 -1.75 8.57 -5.94
CA LEU A 116 -1.71 7.70 -7.12
C LEU A 116 -0.30 7.55 -7.70
N GLY A 117 0.53 8.62 -7.68
CA GLY A 117 1.81 8.64 -8.37
C GLY A 117 1.61 8.32 -9.86
N THR A 118 2.33 7.30 -10.35
CA THR A 118 2.25 6.84 -11.74
C THR A 118 1.25 5.70 -11.95
N THR A 119 0.45 5.33 -10.93
CA THR A 119 -0.50 4.23 -11.01
C THR A 119 -1.91 4.72 -11.35
N ASP A 120 -2.68 3.89 -12.03
CA ASP A 120 -4.08 4.15 -12.35
C ASP A 120 -4.98 3.97 -11.12
N ILE A 121 -4.64 2.99 -10.29
CA ILE A 121 -5.35 2.62 -9.08
C ILE A 121 -4.31 2.39 -7.99
N SER A 122 -4.56 2.89 -6.77
CA SER A 122 -3.71 2.55 -5.63
C SER A 122 -4.53 2.03 -4.47
N VAL A 123 -3.95 1.07 -3.74
CA VAL A 123 -4.43 0.64 -2.42
C VAL A 123 -3.51 1.25 -1.38
N VAL A 124 -4.08 2.09 -0.52
CA VAL A 124 -3.34 2.88 0.47
C VAL A 124 -3.90 2.70 1.87
N PHE A 125 -3.08 2.93 2.89
CA PHE A 125 -3.53 2.95 4.30
C PHE A 125 -4.17 4.28 4.69
N HIS A 126 -3.76 5.37 4.07
CA HIS A 126 -4.27 6.70 4.31
C HIS A 126 -4.58 7.35 2.95
N PRO A 127 -5.85 7.69 2.70
CA PRO A 127 -6.17 8.41 1.48
C PRO A 127 -5.57 9.82 1.52
N PRO A 128 -5.25 10.41 0.36
CA PRO A 128 -4.74 11.78 0.32
C PRO A 128 -5.81 12.76 0.83
N GLU A 129 -5.38 13.76 1.59
CA GLU A 129 -6.26 14.79 2.15
C GLU A 129 -6.80 15.75 1.08
N SER A 130 -6.15 15.81 -0.07
CA SER A 130 -6.50 16.68 -1.19
C SER A 130 -6.20 15.99 -2.52
N GLY A 131 -6.79 16.50 -3.61
CA GLY A 131 -6.65 15.93 -4.94
C GLY A 131 -7.97 15.38 -5.48
N ARG A 132 -8.04 15.21 -6.81
CA ARG A 132 -9.24 14.74 -7.51
C ARG A 132 -9.28 13.22 -7.59
N VAL A 133 -9.35 12.58 -6.44
CA VAL A 133 -9.41 11.14 -6.34
C VAL A 133 -10.74 10.66 -5.78
N ARG A 134 -11.23 9.56 -6.32
CA ARG A 134 -12.30 8.78 -5.71
C ARG A 134 -11.67 7.84 -4.68
N VAL A 135 -12.24 7.84 -3.49
CA VAL A 135 -11.76 7.05 -2.36
C VAL A 135 -12.84 6.06 -1.93
N LYS A 136 -12.48 4.81 -1.80
CA LYS A 136 -13.38 3.76 -1.31
C LYS A 136 -12.67 2.91 -0.26
N ARG A 137 -13.18 2.91 0.98
CA ARG A 137 -12.74 1.98 2.03
C ARG A 137 -13.23 0.58 1.69
N CYS A 138 -12.32 -0.38 1.50
CA CYS A 138 -12.66 -1.71 1.00
C CYS A 138 -12.23 -2.86 1.91
N GLY A 139 -11.22 -2.68 2.73
CA GLY A 139 -10.67 -3.77 3.52
C GLY A 139 -9.93 -3.30 4.75
N VAL A 140 -9.32 -4.26 5.42
CA VAL A 140 -8.43 -4.03 6.55
C VAL A 140 -7.21 -4.95 6.43
N LEU A 141 -6.10 -4.54 6.99
CA LEU A 141 -4.94 -5.38 7.23
C LEU A 141 -4.73 -5.45 8.75
N ASP A 142 -4.97 -6.65 9.29
CA ASP A 142 -4.83 -6.92 10.70
C ASP A 142 -3.45 -7.49 10.99
N PHE A 143 -2.82 -7.00 12.05
CA PHE A 143 -1.52 -7.43 12.54
C PHE A 143 -1.67 -7.98 13.94
N ALA A 144 -0.94 -9.05 14.24
CA ALA A 144 -0.82 -9.62 15.56
C ALA A 144 0.63 -10.07 15.81
N LEU A 145 0.94 -10.44 17.04
CA LEU A 145 2.25 -10.99 17.39
C LEU A 145 2.25 -12.49 17.18
N PHE A 146 3.29 -12.96 16.51
CA PHE A 146 3.54 -14.38 16.25
C PHE A 146 4.94 -14.77 16.68
N ALA A 147 5.13 -16.05 16.97
CA ALA A 147 6.44 -16.61 17.26
C ALA A 147 6.52 -18.06 16.74
N PRO A 148 7.72 -18.60 16.53
CA PRO A 148 7.91 -20.02 16.29
C PRO A 148 7.40 -20.84 17.48
N LYS A 149 6.86 -22.04 17.22
CA LYS A 149 6.41 -22.96 18.26
C LYS A 149 7.51 -23.21 19.29
N GLY A 150 7.15 -23.11 20.56
CA GLY A 150 8.09 -23.27 21.67
C GLY A 150 8.85 -22.01 22.07
N TRP A 151 8.54 -20.87 21.46
CA TRP A 151 9.09 -19.57 21.88
C TRP A 151 8.73 -19.26 23.35
N ARG A 152 9.66 -18.59 24.04
CA ARG A 152 9.47 -18.12 25.41
C ARG A 152 9.64 -16.62 25.52
N ASN A 153 8.89 -15.99 26.42
CA ASN A 153 9.07 -14.57 26.67
C ASN A 153 10.51 -14.32 27.15
N GLY A 154 11.24 -13.45 26.45
CA GLY A 154 12.66 -13.18 26.68
C GLY A 154 13.58 -13.63 25.54
N ASP A 155 13.11 -14.47 24.59
CA ASP A 155 13.91 -14.89 23.43
C ASP A 155 14.16 -13.75 22.41
N GLY A 156 13.54 -12.58 22.63
CA GLY A 156 13.67 -11.41 21.76
C GLY A 156 12.59 -11.32 20.67
N TRP A 157 12.69 -10.29 19.86
CA TRP A 157 11.72 -10.02 18.79
C TRP A 157 12.33 -9.27 17.61
N VAL A 158 11.71 -9.43 16.44
CA VAL A 158 12.04 -8.74 15.19
C VAL A 158 10.96 -7.70 14.86
N SER A 159 11.38 -6.55 14.32
CA SER A 159 10.45 -5.51 13.86
C SER A 159 10.79 -5.04 12.47
N LEU A 160 9.78 -4.50 11.78
CA LEU A 160 10.04 -3.61 10.65
C LEU A 160 10.71 -2.32 11.14
N GLY A 161 11.50 -1.69 10.27
CA GLY A 161 12.17 -0.43 10.57
C GLY A 161 11.22 0.66 11.09
N GLU A 162 11.72 1.59 11.87
CA GLU A 162 10.97 2.64 12.57
C GLU A 162 10.04 3.45 11.67
N ARG A 163 10.41 3.65 10.41
CA ARG A 163 9.59 4.37 9.43
C ARG A 163 8.22 3.70 9.18
N VAL A 164 8.14 2.37 9.33
CA VAL A 164 6.92 1.59 9.08
C VAL A 164 6.22 1.23 10.38
N ALA A 165 6.98 0.79 11.38
CA ALA A 165 6.47 0.19 12.62
C ALA A 165 6.63 1.08 13.85
N GLY A 166 7.33 2.24 13.75
CA GLY A 166 7.65 3.12 14.87
C GLY A 166 6.49 3.42 15.82
N PRO A 167 5.31 3.84 15.34
CA PRO A 167 4.18 4.14 16.22
C PRO A 167 3.69 2.95 17.07
N TYR A 168 3.96 1.73 16.62
CA TYR A 168 3.52 0.50 17.32
C TYR A 168 4.63 -0.14 18.15
N ASN A 169 5.88 0.22 17.90
CA ASN A 169 7.03 -0.38 18.55
C ASN A 169 7.10 -0.02 20.04
N GLN A 170 6.58 1.12 20.47
CA GLN A 170 6.60 1.49 21.88
C GLN A 170 5.83 0.49 22.76
N ALA A 171 4.60 0.14 22.37
CA ALA A 171 3.80 -0.84 23.10
C ALA A 171 4.47 -2.24 23.09
N ARG A 172 5.09 -2.60 21.97
CA ARG A 172 5.83 -3.88 21.81
C ARG A 172 7.09 -3.92 22.65
N ARG A 173 7.89 -2.83 22.71
CA ARG A 173 9.03 -2.72 23.64
C ARG A 173 8.62 -2.92 25.08
N HIS A 174 7.46 -2.37 25.46
CA HIS A 174 6.93 -2.58 26.79
C HIS A 174 6.55 -4.05 27.05
N PHE A 175 5.88 -4.70 26.10
CA PHE A 175 5.49 -6.11 26.22
C PHE A 175 6.71 -7.05 26.26
N PHE A 176 7.70 -6.87 25.41
CA PHE A 176 8.92 -7.69 25.37
C PHE A 176 9.97 -7.27 26.39
N ASN A 177 9.78 -6.13 27.07
CA ASN A 177 10.77 -5.50 27.95
C ASN A 177 12.17 -5.36 27.33
N SER A 178 12.23 -5.14 26.02
CA SER A 178 13.47 -5.02 25.26
C SER A 178 13.26 -4.28 23.94
N ASP A 179 14.32 -3.76 23.38
CA ASP A 179 14.37 -3.34 21.98
C ASP A 179 14.32 -4.54 21.02
N PRO A 180 13.93 -4.35 19.76
CA PRO A 180 13.98 -5.43 18.78
C PRO A 180 15.40 -5.93 18.59
N THR A 181 15.56 -7.24 18.57
CA THR A 181 16.85 -7.91 18.32
C THR A 181 17.34 -7.66 16.89
N VAL A 182 16.42 -7.58 15.93
CA VAL A 182 16.71 -7.32 14.52
C VAL A 182 15.66 -6.37 13.94
N LEU A 183 16.12 -5.44 13.10
CA LEU A 183 15.25 -4.63 12.25
C LEU A 183 15.36 -5.12 10.81
N VAL A 184 14.20 -5.27 10.15
CA VAL A 184 14.07 -5.71 8.76
C VAL A 184 13.22 -4.73 7.97
N ASP A 185 13.13 -4.87 6.65
CA ASP A 185 12.30 -3.99 5.81
C ASP A 185 11.06 -4.70 5.20
N SER A 186 10.95 -6.01 5.38
CA SER A 186 9.87 -6.80 4.80
C SER A 186 9.42 -7.96 5.68
N PHE A 187 8.16 -8.40 5.52
CA PHE A 187 7.63 -9.55 6.26
C PHE A 187 8.29 -10.88 5.89
N PRO A 188 8.66 -11.16 4.63
CA PRO A 188 9.43 -12.37 4.32
C PRO A 188 10.77 -12.43 5.08
N GLN A 189 11.48 -11.31 5.23
CA GLN A 189 12.70 -11.25 6.04
C GLN A 189 12.37 -11.45 7.52
N ALA A 190 11.31 -10.83 8.05
CA ALA A 190 10.88 -11.03 9.43
C ALA A 190 10.64 -12.50 9.73
N ILE A 191 9.85 -13.19 8.89
CA ILE A 191 9.55 -14.63 9.05
C ILE A 191 10.84 -15.45 9.03
N ARG A 192 11.76 -15.13 8.13
CA ARG A 192 13.04 -15.85 8.07
C ARG A 192 13.87 -15.67 9.34
N VAL A 193 13.98 -14.42 9.84
CA VAL A 193 14.67 -14.13 11.10
C VAL A 193 13.99 -14.83 12.28
N MET A 194 12.64 -14.78 12.36
CA MET A 194 11.89 -15.49 13.41
C MET A 194 12.25 -16.98 13.48
N ARG A 195 12.36 -17.63 12.33
CA ARG A 195 12.74 -19.06 12.25
C ARG A 195 14.20 -19.31 12.57
N ASP A 196 15.10 -18.50 12.03
CA ASP A 196 16.54 -18.75 12.11
C ASP A 196 17.09 -18.56 13.54
N ILE A 197 16.56 -17.60 14.29
CA ILE A 197 17.03 -17.27 15.65
C ILE A 197 15.97 -17.42 16.74
N GLY A 198 14.78 -17.92 16.41
CA GLY A 198 13.75 -18.24 17.39
C GLY A 198 13.10 -17.04 18.07
N VAL A 199 12.95 -15.91 17.38
CA VAL A 199 12.38 -14.66 17.96
C VAL A 199 10.94 -14.44 17.55
N ALA A 200 10.21 -13.64 18.32
CA ALA A 200 8.85 -13.21 18.00
C ALA A 200 8.82 -12.08 16.95
N GLY A 201 7.66 -11.82 16.35
CA GLY A 201 7.49 -10.70 15.44
C GLY A 201 6.03 -10.36 15.18
N ALA A 202 5.79 -9.11 14.75
CA ALA A 202 4.46 -8.69 14.32
C ALA A 202 4.28 -8.97 12.83
N LEU A 203 3.28 -9.77 12.49
CA LEU A 203 2.96 -10.13 11.10
C LEU A 203 1.50 -9.80 10.78
N PRO A 204 1.18 -9.51 9.51
CA PRO A 204 -0.20 -9.55 9.05
C PRO A 204 -0.79 -10.95 9.28
N VAL A 205 -1.98 -11.02 9.86
CA VAL A 205 -2.66 -12.30 10.17
C VAL A 205 -2.82 -13.17 8.91
N ILE A 206 -3.14 -12.53 7.76
CA ILE A 206 -3.28 -13.24 6.48
C ILE A 206 -1.96 -13.85 5.97
N VAL A 207 -0.81 -13.31 6.38
CA VAL A 207 0.51 -13.85 6.08
C VAL A 207 0.81 -15.00 7.03
N ALA A 208 0.70 -14.75 8.33
CA ALA A 208 1.01 -15.73 9.36
C ALA A 208 0.15 -17.01 9.27
N ALA A 209 -1.08 -16.89 8.79
CA ALA A 209 -1.96 -18.05 8.54
C ALA A 209 -1.43 -19.05 7.48
N GLN A 210 -0.45 -18.67 6.68
CA GLN A 210 0.22 -19.55 5.71
C GLN A 210 1.50 -20.19 6.26
N GLU A 211 1.85 -19.85 7.50
CA GLU A 211 3.06 -20.29 8.18
C GLU A 211 2.70 -21.22 9.36
N PRO A 212 2.58 -22.53 9.12
CA PRO A 212 2.03 -23.48 10.12
C PRO A 212 2.93 -23.71 11.34
N ASP A 213 4.17 -23.28 11.28
CA ASP A 213 5.16 -23.33 12.36
C ASP A 213 5.15 -22.09 13.26
N LEU A 214 4.37 -21.07 12.90
CA LEU A 214 4.17 -19.88 13.72
C LEU A 214 2.86 -19.99 14.51
N GLU A 215 2.90 -19.54 15.76
CA GLU A 215 1.73 -19.45 16.64
C GLU A 215 1.49 -18.01 17.09
N LEU A 216 0.22 -17.71 17.34
CA LEU A 216 -0.20 -16.42 17.89
C LEU A 216 0.26 -16.31 19.33
N ILE A 217 0.90 -15.16 19.68
CA ILE A 217 1.36 -14.86 21.02
C ILE A 217 0.87 -13.48 21.47
N GLY A 218 0.88 -13.25 22.77
CA GLY A 218 0.58 -11.93 23.33
C GLY A 218 -0.91 -11.60 23.41
N PRO A 219 -1.23 -10.53 24.15
CA PRO A 219 -2.61 -10.08 24.36
C PRO A 219 -3.15 -9.37 23.10
N ALA A 220 -4.46 -9.48 22.87
CA ALA A 220 -5.17 -8.81 21.80
C ALA A 220 -4.98 -7.27 21.79
N GLY A 221 -4.62 -6.66 22.92
CA GLY A 221 -4.33 -5.22 23.00
C GLY A 221 -3.09 -4.74 22.24
N LEU A 222 -2.23 -5.67 21.77
CA LEU A 222 -1.09 -5.37 20.90
C LEU A 222 -1.40 -5.53 19.42
N ASP A 223 -2.59 -5.97 19.09
CA ASP A 223 -3.06 -6.11 17.74
C ASP A 223 -3.28 -4.74 17.09
N VAL A 224 -2.99 -4.64 15.82
CA VAL A 224 -3.16 -3.42 15.04
C VAL A 224 -4.00 -3.72 13.81
N THR A 225 -5.06 -2.96 13.63
CA THR A 225 -5.88 -2.99 12.41
C THR A 225 -5.66 -1.72 11.61
N ARG A 226 -5.34 -1.86 10.35
CA ARG A 226 -5.20 -0.74 9.42
C ARG A 226 -6.21 -0.83 8.29
N ASP A 227 -6.96 0.25 8.09
CA ASP A 227 -7.89 0.34 6.98
C ASP A 227 -7.15 0.36 5.64
N LEU A 228 -7.78 -0.24 4.63
CA LEU A 228 -7.33 -0.20 3.24
C LEU A 228 -8.34 0.56 2.39
N TYR A 229 -7.83 1.53 1.65
CA TYR A 229 -8.59 2.37 0.75
C TYR A 229 -8.14 2.12 -0.68
N VAL A 230 -9.09 1.93 -1.59
CA VAL A 230 -8.84 1.95 -3.03
C VAL A 230 -9.06 3.36 -3.53
N ILE A 231 -8.08 3.89 -4.20
CA ILE A 231 -8.15 5.23 -4.81
C ILE A 231 -7.88 5.16 -6.31
N HIS A 232 -8.54 6.01 -7.08
CA HIS A 232 -8.29 6.24 -8.50
C HIS A 232 -8.66 7.68 -8.87
N HIS A 233 -8.16 8.18 -10.00
CA HIS A 233 -8.46 9.55 -10.40
C HIS A 233 -9.95 9.69 -10.76
N GLU A 234 -10.55 10.83 -10.37
CA GLU A 234 -11.99 11.09 -10.57
C GLU A 234 -12.38 11.08 -12.04
N THR A 235 -11.54 11.67 -12.93
CA THR A 235 -11.81 11.72 -14.38
C THR A 235 -11.87 10.34 -15.03
N ARG A 236 -11.26 9.34 -14.42
CA ARG A 236 -11.24 7.94 -14.93
C ARG A 236 -12.34 7.07 -14.36
N SER A 237 -13.28 7.66 -13.59
CA SER A 237 -14.40 6.92 -12.98
C SER A 237 -15.37 6.35 -14.00
N THR A 238 -15.42 6.90 -15.21
CA THR A 238 -16.26 6.42 -16.33
C THR A 238 -15.56 5.40 -17.22
N ASP A 239 -14.25 5.26 -17.09
CA ASP A 239 -13.43 4.32 -17.85
C ASP A 239 -13.80 2.87 -17.48
N PRO A 240 -14.27 2.03 -18.44
CA PRO A 240 -14.75 0.69 -18.16
C PRO A 240 -13.66 -0.23 -17.59
N ASP A 241 -12.40 -0.09 -18.04
CA ASP A 241 -11.29 -0.93 -17.60
C ASP A 241 -10.87 -0.58 -16.17
N ILE A 242 -10.84 0.72 -15.84
CA ILE A 242 -10.62 1.19 -14.47
C ILE A 242 -11.74 0.71 -13.55
N ARG A 243 -12.99 0.84 -13.96
CA ARG A 243 -14.14 0.36 -13.16
C ARG A 243 -14.07 -1.15 -12.91
N ALA A 244 -13.79 -1.95 -13.95
CA ALA A 244 -13.65 -3.39 -13.82
C ALA A 244 -12.53 -3.75 -12.83
N THR A 245 -11.38 -3.07 -12.94
CA THR A 245 -10.22 -3.29 -12.08
C THR A 245 -10.49 -2.83 -10.64
N VAL A 246 -11.09 -1.67 -10.42
CA VAL A 246 -11.49 -1.16 -9.09
C VAL A 246 -12.48 -2.12 -8.43
N ASN A 247 -13.45 -2.64 -9.17
CA ASN A 247 -14.40 -3.61 -8.65
C ASN A 247 -13.70 -4.92 -8.23
N TRP A 248 -12.82 -5.44 -9.07
CA TRP A 248 -12.04 -6.63 -8.73
C TRP A 248 -11.19 -6.40 -7.48
N VAL A 249 -10.37 -5.34 -7.43
CA VAL A 249 -9.54 -5.00 -6.26
C VAL A 249 -10.40 -4.88 -5.00
N SER A 250 -11.52 -4.15 -5.07
CA SER A 250 -12.42 -3.96 -3.93
C SER A 250 -13.00 -5.30 -3.42
N THR A 251 -13.37 -6.20 -4.34
CA THR A 251 -13.88 -7.53 -3.98
C THR A 251 -12.82 -8.36 -3.29
N GLN A 252 -11.59 -8.40 -3.82
CA GLN A 252 -10.50 -9.16 -3.21
C GLN A 252 -10.16 -8.65 -1.81
N LEU A 253 -10.15 -7.34 -1.58
CA LEU A 253 -9.89 -6.77 -0.26
C LEU A 253 -11.02 -7.08 0.74
N THR A 254 -12.27 -7.09 0.28
CA THR A 254 -13.43 -7.44 1.11
C THR A 254 -13.42 -8.92 1.50
N ASP A 255 -13.10 -9.79 0.55
CA ASP A 255 -12.98 -11.24 0.80
C ASP A 255 -11.81 -11.56 1.73
N ALA A 256 -10.67 -10.89 1.57
CA ALA A 256 -9.53 -11.02 2.47
C ALA A 256 -9.88 -10.59 3.90
N LYS A 257 -10.64 -9.52 4.08
CA LYS A 257 -11.14 -9.08 5.40
C LYS A 257 -11.98 -10.17 6.07
N ARG A 258 -12.90 -10.81 5.32
CA ARG A 258 -13.73 -11.92 5.83
C ARG A 258 -12.85 -13.09 6.26
N LYS A 259 -11.92 -13.54 5.41
CA LYS A 259 -10.98 -14.63 5.71
C LYS A 259 -10.14 -14.34 6.95
N THR A 260 -9.61 -13.12 7.09
CA THR A 260 -8.81 -12.73 8.25
C THR A 260 -9.61 -12.82 9.54
N ARG A 261 -10.89 -12.40 9.53
CA ARG A 261 -11.77 -12.53 10.68
C ARG A 261 -12.02 -13.99 11.06
N GLU A 262 -12.31 -14.86 10.09
CA GLU A 262 -12.49 -16.30 10.30
C GLU A 262 -11.23 -16.96 10.89
N LEU A 263 -10.06 -16.59 10.38
CA LEU A 263 -8.77 -17.07 10.90
C LEU A 263 -8.53 -16.64 12.35
N ARG A 264 -8.83 -15.40 12.71
CA ARG A 264 -8.73 -14.94 14.10
C ARG A 264 -9.68 -15.67 15.04
N GLU A 265 -10.92 -15.85 14.64
CA GLU A 265 -11.91 -16.59 15.43
C GLU A 265 -11.47 -18.05 15.65
N MET A 266 -10.85 -18.66 14.66
CA MET A 266 -10.29 -20.02 14.78
C MET A 266 -9.08 -20.05 15.72
N GLN A 267 -8.15 -19.12 15.63
CA GLN A 267 -6.97 -19.02 16.50
C GLN A 267 -7.37 -18.78 17.96
N ASN A 268 -8.31 -17.89 18.22
CA ASN A 268 -8.80 -17.63 19.57
C ASN A 268 -9.44 -18.88 20.21
N ARG A 269 -10.22 -19.65 19.45
CA ARG A 269 -10.79 -20.93 19.96
C ARG A 269 -9.74 -21.97 20.31
N LEU A 270 -8.62 -22.01 19.60
CA LEU A 270 -7.51 -22.92 19.89
C LEU A 270 -6.75 -22.51 21.16
N CYS A 271 -6.65 -21.21 21.44
CA CYS A 271 -6.02 -20.67 22.64
C CYS A 271 -6.90 -20.83 23.90
N ASP A 272 -8.23 -20.83 23.74
CA ASP A 272 -9.19 -20.96 24.83
C ASP A 272 -9.54 -22.42 25.19
N SER A 273 -9.04 -23.42 24.46
CA SER A 273 -9.22 -24.84 24.79
C SER A 273 -8.20 -25.23 25.86
N PRO A 274 -8.64 -25.57 27.10
CA PRO A 274 -7.72 -26.06 28.13
C PRO A 274 -7.10 -27.38 27.70
N ALA A 275 -5.78 -27.50 27.85
CA ALA A 275 -5.01 -28.72 27.63
C ALA A 275 -5.32 -29.78 28.70
#